data_05dcd2c93754a89371afc007a8017429
#
_entry.id   05dcd2c93754a89371afc007a8017429
#
_cell.length_a   1.000
_cell.length_b   1.000
_cell.length_c   1.000
_cell.angle_alpha   90.00
_cell.angle_beta   90.00
_cell.angle_gamma   90.00
#
_symmetry.space_group_name_H-M   'P 1'
#
loop_
_entity.id
_entity.type
_entity.pdbx_description
1 polymer ?
#
loop_
_entity_poly.entity_id
_entity_poly.type
_entity_poly.pdbx_seq_one_letter_code
_entity_poly.pdbx_strand_id
1 'polypeptide(L)'
;MLVPLLVGCSKELEIHDSISEEDQAVYHQLPIAKYKDGYYIQDLNNNALYYVEENKSTLINYCYFHDDQFLEGNQRAYKRYASFLEAGKGFYVLDDAIYTLASYMNVEGETWDSFVQMSLDGKELKELFKLDFQPYSDFTIHNNKVYMIENTSHMTIHILSLSGKELKTIKNTYADSFFISDNKIYLRNAEFGHFSYLDENDEIINLPVKDNEYIEMINNDHVSSISYEDNTFTTLFSHYRSLTDTKDIHIFTNELVTYFDDQYIYTSQLSGMQKYRIYDLDAYLVKEIIPSQSIQIEENEKNNIPSINGDGTDFSVICRVIDNKIIAYNYTGPIECNTDTGQCKYTVQ
;
A
#
# COMPACT_ATOMS: atom_id res chain seq x y z
N MET A 1 -35.08 -45.40 -6.00
CA MET A 1 -33.86 -44.92 -6.64
C MET A 1 -33.37 -43.75 -5.81
N LEU A 2 -32.48 -43.98 -4.84
CA LEU A 2 -31.90 -42.94 -4.00
C LEU A 2 -30.75 -42.31 -4.78
N VAL A 3 -30.87 -41.02 -5.12
CA VAL A 3 -29.79 -40.20 -5.65
C VAL A 3 -28.92 -39.81 -4.45
N PRO A 4 -27.65 -40.19 -4.38
CA PRO A 4 -26.77 -39.65 -3.33
C PRO A 4 -26.55 -38.16 -3.59
N LEU A 5 -26.98 -37.33 -2.69
CA LEU A 5 -26.53 -35.96 -2.58
C LEU A 5 -25.01 -35.99 -2.30
N LEU A 6 -24.21 -35.79 -3.33
CA LEU A 6 -22.81 -35.42 -3.17
C LEU A 6 -22.80 -34.01 -2.52
N VAL A 7 -22.74 -33.97 -1.20
CA VAL A 7 -22.30 -32.81 -0.47
C VAL A 7 -20.81 -32.69 -0.77
N GLY A 8 -20.47 -31.94 -1.82
CA GLY A 8 -19.12 -31.50 -2.03
C GLY A 8 -18.75 -30.60 -0.85
N CYS A 9 -17.94 -31.09 0.08
CA CYS A 9 -17.19 -30.21 0.97
C CYS A 9 -16.30 -29.34 0.07
N SER A 10 -16.74 -28.13 -0.23
CA SER A 10 -15.82 -27.11 -0.71
C SER A 10 -14.81 -26.91 0.41
N LYS A 11 -13.56 -27.25 0.16
CA LYS A 11 -12.47 -26.99 1.09
C LYS A 11 -12.48 -25.46 1.33
N GLU A 12 -12.62 -25.05 2.57
CA GLU A 12 -12.57 -23.65 2.92
C GLU A 12 -11.20 -23.10 2.48
N LEU A 13 -11.18 -21.91 1.93
CA LEU A 13 -9.94 -21.27 1.53
C LEU A 13 -9.15 -20.97 2.81
N GLU A 14 -7.90 -21.38 2.84
CA GLU A 14 -6.95 -21.03 3.90
C GLU A 14 -5.74 -20.35 3.24
N ILE A 15 -5.22 -19.31 3.85
CA ILE A 15 -3.97 -18.65 3.47
C ILE A 15 -2.92 -19.06 4.50
N HIS A 16 -1.85 -19.67 4.03
CA HIS A 16 -0.77 -20.21 4.87
C HIS A 16 0.37 -19.21 5.05
N ASP A 17 0.60 -18.36 4.03
CA ASP A 17 1.58 -17.30 4.12
C ASP A 17 1.09 -16.18 5.04
N SER A 18 2.00 -15.58 5.77
CA SER A 18 1.81 -14.29 6.42
C SER A 18 2.32 -13.17 5.53
N ILE A 19 1.82 -11.97 5.73
CA ILE A 19 2.43 -10.77 5.14
C ILE A 19 3.90 -10.75 5.56
N SER A 20 4.81 -10.67 4.58
CA SER A 20 6.25 -10.70 4.85
C SER A 20 6.67 -9.55 5.75
N GLU A 21 7.76 -9.72 6.51
CA GLU A 21 8.29 -8.63 7.36
C GLU A 21 8.61 -7.38 6.50
N GLU A 22 9.07 -7.57 5.27
CA GLU A 22 9.32 -6.49 4.32
C GLU A 22 8.04 -5.81 3.83
N ASP A 23 6.90 -6.53 3.84
CA ASP A 23 5.58 -6.01 3.47
C ASP A 23 4.77 -5.51 4.69
N GLN A 24 5.27 -5.73 5.89
CA GLN A 24 4.78 -5.07 7.10
C GLN A 24 5.25 -3.61 7.12
N ALA A 25 4.53 -2.76 7.78
CA ALA A 25 4.94 -1.36 7.96
C ALA A 25 4.99 -0.51 6.67
N VAL A 26 4.06 -0.69 5.76
CA VAL A 26 4.04 0.04 4.49
C VAL A 26 3.32 1.37 4.60
N TYR A 27 3.90 2.40 4.01
CA TYR A 27 3.17 3.63 3.70
C TYR A 27 2.19 3.38 2.53
N HIS A 28 0.89 3.56 2.77
CA HIS A 28 -0.18 3.05 1.90
C HIS A 28 -0.42 3.83 0.59
N GLN A 29 0.47 4.74 0.18
CA GLN A 29 0.24 5.49 -1.06
C GLN A 29 0.60 4.72 -2.32
N LEU A 30 1.45 3.71 -2.23
CA LEU A 30 1.79 2.87 -3.38
C LEU A 30 1.87 1.40 -2.96
N PRO A 31 0.95 0.57 -3.44
CA PRO A 31 1.01 -0.86 -3.19
C PRO A 31 2.24 -1.50 -3.85
N ILE A 32 3.07 -2.10 -3.02
CA ILE A 32 4.26 -2.87 -3.41
C ILE A 32 4.25 -4.14 -2.59
N ALA A 33 4.49 -5.28 -3.22
CA ALA A 33 4.62 -6.56 -2.52
C ALA A 33 5.89 -7.27 -2.95
N LYS A 34 6.75 -7.61 -1.99
CA LYS A 34 7.94 -8.44 -2.23
C LYS A 34 7.50 -9.85 -2.64
N TYR A 35 8.14 -10.41 -3.65
CA TYR A 35 7.92 -11.79 -4.05
C TYR A 35 9.17 -12.38 -4.70
N LYS A 36 9.74 -13.42 -4.09
CA LYS A 36 10.99 -14.07 -4.53
C LYS A 36 12.13 -13.06 -4.71
N ASP A 37 12.77 -13.06 -5.87
CA ASP A 37 13.89 -12.18 -6.19
C ASP A 37 13.46 -10.82 -6.76
N GLY A 38 12.14 -10.53 -6.74
CA GLY A 38 11.57 -9.31 -7.28
C GLY A 38 10.44 -8.75 -6.40
N TYR A 39 9.64 -7.88 -6.98
CA TYR A 39 8.48 -7.30 -6.32
C TYR A 39 7.39 -6.95 -7.32
N TYR A 40 6.15 -7.00 -6.87
CA TYR A 40 5.01 -6.43 -7.59
C TYR A 40 4.88 -4.96 -7.24
N ILE A 41 4.58 -4.12 -8.24
CA ILE A 41 4.37 -2.69 -8.06
C ILE A 41 3.23 -2.22 -8.95
N GLN A 42 2.39 -1.36 -8.39
CA GLN A 42 1.35 -0.68 -9.14
C GLN A 42 1.89 0.61 -9.75
N ASP A 43 1.69 0.80 -11.05
CA ASP A 43 1.85 2.08 -11.71
C ASP A 43 0.50 2.82 -11.70
N LEU A 44 0.38 3.81 -10.85
CA LEU A 44 -0.86 4.58 -10.67
C LEU A 44 -1.20 5.43 -11.89
N ASN A 45 -0.21 5.84 -12.68
CA ASN A 45 -0.43 6.68 -13.87
C ASN A 45 -1.06 5.88 -15.01
N ASN A 46 -0.63 4.64 -15.18
CA ASN A 46 -1.11 3.76 -16.24
C ASN A 46 -2.16 2.75 -15.75
N ASN A 47 -2.51 2.78 -14.46
CA ASN A 47 -3.39 1.80 -13.83
C ASN A 47 -2.97 0.36 -14.17
N ALA A 48 -1.70 0.06 -14.00
CA ALA A 48 -1.11 -1.21 -14.39
C ALA A 48 -0.35 -1.85 -13.24
N LEU A 49 -0.33 -3.17 -13.19
CA LEU A 49 0.45 -3.94 -12.24
C LEU A 49 1.63 -4.56 -12.97
N TYR A 50 2.81 -4.40 -12.41
CA TYR A 50 4.05 -4.96 -12.94
C TYR A 50 4.73 -5.85 -11.91
N TYR A 51 5.41 -6.88 -12.41
CA TYR A 51 6.42 -7.60 -11.67
C TYR A 51 7.80 -7.12 -12.11
N VAL A 52 8.61 -6.70 -11.15
CA VAL A 52 9.95 -6.16 -11.38
C VAL A 52 10.97 -7.09 -10.78
N GLU A 53 11.89 -7.59 -11.61
CA GLU A 53 12.98 -8.47 -11.21
C GLU A 53 14.27 -7.98 -11.85
N GLU A 54 15.30 -7.74 -11.06
CA GLU A 54 16.59 -7.16 -11.50
C GLU A 54 16.41 -5.86 -12.30
N ASN A 55 16.55 -5.94 -13.63
CA ASN A 55 16.43 -4.80 -14.56
C ASN A 55 15.26 -4.97 -15.54
N LYS A 56 14.34 -5.90 -15.27
CA LYS A 56 13.21 -6.20 -16.15
C LYS A 56 11.91 -5.95 -15.42
N SER A 57 11.03 -5.16 -16.03
CA SER A 57 9.64 -5.07 -15.65
C SER A 57 8.78 -5.90 -16.59
N THR A 58 7.87 -6.66 -16.01
CA THR A 58 6.91 -7.49 -16.76
C THR A 58 5.51 -7.02 -16.40
N LEU A 59 4.77 -6.56 -17.40
CA LEU A 59 3.37 -6.20 -17.23
C LEU A 59 2.57 -7.45 -16.87
N ILE A 60 1.85 -7.39 -15.74
CA ILE A 60 1.01 -8.46 -15.25
C ILE A 60 -0.43 -8.26 -15.70
N ASN A 61 -0.97 -7.07 -15.48
CA ASN A 61 -2.32 -6.77 -15.88
C ASN A 61 -2.48 -5.29 -16.23
N TYR A 62 -3.22 -5.04 -17.30
CA TYR A 62 -3.75 -3.75 -17.63
C TYR A 62 -5.15 -3.60 -17.10
N CYS A 63 -5.44 -2.40 -16.70
CA CYS A 63 -6.78 -1.93 -16.56
C CYS A 63 -7.44 -1.70 -17.91
N TYR A 64 -7.77 -2.77 -18.62
CA TYR A 64 -8.58 -2.64 -19.83
C TYR A 64 -10.07 -2.78 -19.53
N PHE A 65 -10.86 -1.86 -20.08
CA PHE A 65 -12.21 -2.17 -20.49
C PHE A 65 -12.13 -3.24 -21.58
N HIS A 66 -12.10 -4.51 -21.22
CA HIS A 66 -12.30 -5.55 -22.21
C HIS A 66 -13.79 -5.60 -22.53
N ASP A 67 -14.15 -5.01 -23.66
CA ASP A 67 -15.48 -5.08 -24.24
C ASP A 67 -15.95 -6.52 -24.54
N ASP A 68 -15.06 -7.51 -24.45
CA ASP A 68 -15.26 -8.82 -25.05
C ASP A 68 -15.53 -9.97 -24.08
N GLN A 69 -15.46 -9.78 -22.76
CA GLN A 69 -15.88 -10.84 -21.85
C GLN A 69 -17.36 -10.72 -21.48
N PHE A 70 -18.21 -11.01 -22.44
CA PHE A 70 -19.62 -11.23 -22.20
C PHE A 70 -19.81 -12.54 -21.45
N LEU A 71 -20.30 -12.49 -20.24
CA LEU A 71 -20.89 -13.68 -19.62
C LEU A 71 -22.14 -14.04 -20.42
N GLU A 72 -22.20 -15.27 -20.91
CA GLU A 72 -23.40 -15.81 -21.55
C GLU A 72 -24.55 -15.77 -20.53
N GLY A 73 -25.60 -15.07 -20.88
CA GLY A 73 -26.81 -14.89 -20.08
C GLY A 73 -27.21 -13.41 -20.01
N ASN A 74 -28.46 -13.15 -19.65
CA ASN A 74 -29.07 -11.80 -19.65
C ASN A 74 -28.47 -10.78 -18.66
N GLN A 75 -27.31 -11.06 -18.09
CA GLN A 75 -26.55 -10.15 -17.22
C GLN A 75 -25.14 -9.96 -17.79
N ARG A 76 -24.97 -8.93 -18.58
CA ARG A 76 -23.66 -8.46 -19.05
C ARG A 76 -23.00 -7.67 -17.94
N ALA A 77 -22.22 -8.29 -17.11
CA ALA A 77 -21.36 -7.59 -16.15
C ALA A 77 -20.08 -7.16 -16.86
N TYR A 78 -19.85 -5.87 -16.96
CA TYR A 78 -18.54 -5.34 -17.34
C TYR A 78 -17.61 -5.53 -16.16
N LYS A 79 -16.69 -6.49 -16.24
CA LYS A 79 -15.61 -6.61 -15.26
C LYS A 79 -14.67 -5.42 -15.50
N ARG A 80 -14.75 -4.39 -14.69
CA ARG A 80 -13.73 -3.37 -14.60
C ARG A 80 -12.56 -3.93 -13.79
N TYR A 81 -11.60 -4.53 -14.44
CA TYR A 81 -10.32 -4.87 -13.79
C TYR A 81 -9.59 -3.63 -13.28
N ALA A 82 -10.05 -2.46 -13.71
CA ALA A 82 -9.51 -1.17 -13.39
C ALA A 82 -9.51 -0.80 -11.93
N SER A 83 -10.45 -1.31 -11.21
CA SER A 83 -10.73 -0.76 -9.90
C SER A 83 -9.85 -1.30 -8.79
N PHE A 84 -9.26 -2.47 -8.97
CA PHE A 84 -8.21 -2.89 -8.03
C PHE A 84 -6.90 -2.12 -8.26
N LEU A 85 -6.83 -1.37 -9.35
CA LEU A 85 -5.72 -0.50 -9.68
C LEU A 85 -6.05 0.99 -9.47
N GLU A 86 -7.24 1.31 -8.96
CA GLU A 86 -7.51 2.67 -8.51
C GLU A 86 -6.56 3.04 -7.38
N ALA A 87 -6.07 4.28 -7.43
CA ALA A 87 -5.15 4.79 -6.43
C ALA A 87 -5.68 4.54 -5.01
N GLY A 88 -4.89 3.88 -4.20
CA GLY A 88 -5.21 3.62 -2.81
C GLY A 88 -5.84 2.25 -2.52
N LYS A 89 -6.14 1.41 -3.51
CA LYS A 89 -6.54 0.02 -3.22
C LYS A 89 -5.30 -0.87 -3.17
N GLY A 90 -4.99 -1.38 -1.99
CA GLY A 90 -3.85 -2.25 -1.76
C GLY A 90 -3.97 -3.62 -2.43
N PHE A 91 -2.87 -4.34 -2.48
CA PHE A 91 -2.85 -5.76 -2.81
C PHE A 91 -1.82 -6.49 -1.95
N TYR A 92 -2.00 -7.79 -1.79
CA TYR A 92 -1.06 -8.68 -1.12
C TYR A 92 -0.72 -9.86 -2.01
N VAL A 93 0.52 -10.34 -1.93
CA VAL A 93 0.97 -11.56 -2.61
C VAL A 93 1.20 -12.62 -1.54
N LEU A 94 0.30 -13.58 -1.46
CA LEU A 94 0.29 -14.64 -0.45
C LEU A 94 -0.03 -15.97 -1.14
N ASP A 95 0.57 -17.07 -0.71
CA ASP A 95 0.35 -18.43 -1.25
C ASP A 95 0.38 -18.47 -2.79
N ASP A 96 1.38 -17.84 -3.41
CA ASP A 96 1.53 -17.75 -4.86
C ASP A 96 0.30 -17.14 -5.60
N ALA A 97 -0.45 -16.26 -4.95
CA ALA A 97 -1.58 -15.54 -5.53
C ALA A 97 -1.61 -14.07 -5.10
N ILE A 98 -2.25 -13.23 -5.88
CA ILE A 98 -2.47 -11.81 -5.61
C ILE A 98 -3.89 -11.66 -5.08
N TYR A 99 -4.04 -11.06 -3.90
CA TYR A 99 -5.32 -10.72 -3.29
C TYR A 99 -5.55 -9.22 -3.34
N THR A 100 -6.74 -8.80 -3.77
CA THR A 100 -7.07 -7.38 -3.90
C THR A 100 -8.59 -7.16 -3.95
N LEU A 101 -8.99 -5.90 -4.10
CA LEU A 101 -10.37 -5.50 -4.35
C LEU A 101 -10.58 -5.27 -5.84
N ALA A 102 -11.73 -5.65 -6.36
CA ALA A 102 -12.15 -5.37 -7.73
C ALA A 102 -13.56 -4.80 -7.75
N SER A 103 -13.78 -3.73 -8.51
CA SER A 103 -15.12 -3.20 -8.75
C SER A 103 -15.69 -3.73 -10.06
N TYR A 104 -16.96 -3.96 -10.05
CA TYR A 104 -17.73 -4.47 -11.17
C TYR A 104 -18.87 -3.51 -11.49
N MET A 105 -19.30 -3.49 -12.72
CA MET A 105 -20.47 -2.76 -13.16
C MET A 105 -21.28 -3.63 -14.13
N ASN A 106 -22.59 -3.74 -13.92
CA ASN A 106 -23.46 -4.40 -14.88
C ASN A 106 -23.91 -3.44 -16.00
N VAL A 107 -24.63 -3.96 -16.98
CA VAL A 107 -25.14 -3.18 -18.12
C VAL A 107 -26.17 -2.12 -17.73
N GLU A 108 -26.77 -2.27 -16.57
CA GLU A 108 -27.77 -1.35 -16.01
C GLU A 108 -27.09 -0.20 -15.24
N GLY A 109 -25.74 -0.25 -15.09
CA GLY A 109 -24.94 0.75 -14.38
C GLY A 109 -24.85 0.50 -12.87
N GLU A 110 -25.34 -0.64 -12.36
CA GLU A 110 -25.17 -1.00 -10.97
C GLU A 110 -23.72 -1.43 -10.72
N THR A 111 -23.10 -0.89 -9.69
CA THR A 111 -21.72 -1.17 -9.29
C THR A 111 -21.67 -1.94 -8.00
N TRP A 112 -20.67 -2.79 -7.86
CA TRP A 112 -20.35 -3.47 -6.60
C TRP A 112 -18.86 -3.76 -6.52
N ASP A 113 -18.35 -3.89 -5.31
CA ASP A 113 -16.98 -4.29 -5.03
C ASP A 113 -16.94 -5.75 -4.58
N SER A 114 -15.84 -6.43 -4.90
CA SER A 114 -15.60 -7.80 -4.50
C SER A 114 -14.16 -8.01 -4.06
N PHE A 115 -13.97 -8.90 -3.11
CA PHE A 115 -12.66 -9.41 -2.76
C PHE A 115 -12.29 -10.52 -3.75
N VAL A 116 -11.12 -10.42 -4.34
CA VAL A 116 -10.70 -11.27 -5.45
C VAL A 116 -9.32 -11.86 -5.23
N GLN A 117 -9.10 -13.01 -5.85
CA GLN A 117 -7.81 -13.67 -5.97
C GLN A 117 -7.40 -13.67 -7.45
N MET A 118 -6.19 -13.25 -7.76
CA MET A 118 -5.64 -13.23 -9.11
C MET A 118 -4.38 -14.10 -9.17
N SER A 119 -4.17 -14.80 -10.30
CA SER A 119 -2.91 -15.51 -10.54
C SER A 119 -1.74 -14.54 -10.67
N LEU A 120 -0.53 -14.99 -10.35
CA LEU A 120 0.68 -14.15 -10.39
C LEU A 120 0.97 -13.59 -11.79
N ASP A 121 0.52 -14.24 -12.84
CA ASP A 121 0.65 -13.79 -14.24
C ASP A 121 -0.55 -12.97 -14.73
N GLY A 122 -1.51 -12.69 -13.85
CA GLY A 122 -2.69 -11.85 -14.13
C GLY A 122 -3.75 -12.46 -15.04
N LYS A 123 -3.59 -13.73 -15.49
CA LYS A 123 -4.50 -14.33 -16.47
C LYS A 123 -5.79 -14.88 -15.88
N GLU A 124 -5.75 -15.27 -14.63
CA GLU A 124 -6.92 -15.82 -13.93
C GLU A 124 -7.33 -14.87 -12.80
N LEU A 125 -8.61 -14.54 -12.75
CA LEU A 125 -9.23 -13.75 -11.70
C LEU A 125 -10.42 -14.50 -11.15
N LYS A 126 -10.41 -14.77 -9.86
CA LYS A 126 -11.47 -15.45 -9.12
C LYS A 126 -12.11 -14.50 -8.13
N GLU A 127 -13.40 -14.23 -8.26
CA GLU A 127 -14.18 -13.58 -7.23
C GLU A 127 -14.34 -14.53 -6.04
N LEU A 128 -13.87 -14.12 -4.87
CA LEU A 128 -13.99 -14.89 -3.65
C LEU A 128 -15.34 -14.61 -2.97
N PHE A 129 -15.66 -13.32 -2.83
CA PHE A 129 -16.98 -12.87 -2.35
C PHE A 129 -17.25 -11.42 -2.74
N LYS A 130 -18.54 -11.11 -2.88
CA LYS A 130 -19.05 -9.75 -3.10
C LYS A 130 -19.20 -9.05 -1.76
N LEU A 131 -18.89 -7.74 -1.74
CA LEU A 131 -19.13 -6.87 -0.58
C LEU A 131 -20.55 -6.32 -0.62
N ASP A 132 -21.15 -6.17 0.52
CA ASP A 132 -22.46 -5.54 0.72
C ASP A 132 -22.35 -4.09 1.27
N PHE A 133 -21.10 -3.58 1.36
CA PHE A 133 -20.76 -2.23 1.75
C PHE A 133 -19.75 -1.63 0.74
N GLN A 134 -19.58 -0.32 0.79
CA GLN A 134 -18.57 0.38 -0.01
C GLN A 134 -17.24 0.38 0.74
N PRO A 135 -16.23 -0.38 0.29
CA PRO A 135 -14.94 -0.38 0.93
C PRO A 135 -14.26 0.99 0.74
N TYR A 136 -13.58 1.43 1.78
CA TYR A 136 -12.57 2.46 1.67
C TYR A 136 -11.35 1.90 0.92
N SER A 137 -10.29 2.67 0.78
CA SER A 137 -9.17 2.28 -0.08
C SER A 137 -8.35 1.08 0.41
N ASP A 138 -8.43 0.72 1.68
CA ASP A 138 -7.50 -0.21 2.29
C ASP A 138 -8.16 -1.45 2.91
N PHE A 139 -7.42 -2.55 2.87
CA PHE A 139 -7.74 -3.79 3.55
C PHE A 139 -6.46 -4.47 4.02
N THR A 140 -6.58 -5.43 4.94
CA THR A 140 -5.46 -6.31 5.28
C THR A 140 -5.93 -7.74 5.50
N ILE A 141 -4.99 -8.68 5.37
CA ILE A 141 -5.21 -10.11 5.62
C ILE A 141 -4.36 -10.51 6.80
N HIS A 142 -5.00 -11.04 7.83
CA HIS A 142 -4.30 -11.49 9.03
C HIS A 142 -5.02 -12.67 9.68
N ASN A 143 -4.29 -13.74 10.01
CA ASN A 143 -4.83 -14.93 10.67
C ASN A 143 -6.10 -15.48 9.99
N ASN A 144 -6.07 -15.64 8.65
CA ASN A 144 -7.19 -16.14 7.84
C ASN A 144 -8.46 -15.28 7.93
N LYS A 145 -8.32 -14.02 8.30
CA LYS A 145 -9.39 -13.03 8.28
C LYS A 145 -9.02 -11.91 7.33
N VAL A 146 -10.02 -11.27 6.74
CA VAL A 146 -9.88 -10.06 5.95
C VAL A 146 -10.47 -8.90 6.74
N TYR A 147 -9.69 -7.87 6.94
CA TYR A 147 -10.09 -6.64 7.63
C TYR A 147 -10.26 -5.57 6.56
N MET A 148 -11.44 -4.97 6.50
CA MET A 148 -11.78 -3.93 5.51
C MET A 148 -12.37 -2.73 6.20
N ILE A 149 -12.07 -1.55 5.70
CA ILE A 149 -12.65 -0.29 6.17
C ILE A 149 -13.81 0.08 5.25
N GLU A 150 -14.98 0.33 5.83
CA GLU A 150 -16.12 0.90 5.14
C GLU A 150 -16.09 2.43 5.24
N ASN A 151 -16.32 3.10 4.13
CA ASN A 151 -16.40 4.56 4.04
C ASN A 151 -17.72 5.08 4.63
N THR A 152 -17.75 5.20 5.94
CA THR A 152 -18.86 5.82 6.70
C THR A 152 -18.40 7.14 7.31
N SER A 153 -19.31 7.90 7.89
CA SER A 153 -18.98 9.18 8.54
C SER A 153 -17.92 9.09 9.64
N HIS A 154 -17.75 7.90 10.22
CA HIS A 154 -16.80 7.65 11.32
C HIS A 154 -16.00 6.37 11.12
N MET A 155 -15.88 5.92 9.88
CA MET A 155 -15.22 4.68 9.47
C MET A 155 -15.67 3.46 10.29
N THR A 156 -15.86 2.35 9.62
CA THR A 156 -16.27 1.08 10.20
C THR A 156 -15.33 -0.01 9.72
N ILE A 157 -14.82 -0.84 10.61
CA ILE A 157 -14.00 -1.99 10.25
C ILE A 157 -14.90 -3.22 10.20
N HIS A 158 -14.92 -3.89 9.07
CA HIS A 158 -15.52 -5.21 8.87
C HIS A 158 -14.44 -6.27 8.94
N ILE A 159 -14.65 -7.27 9.75
CA ILE A 159 -13.79 -8.45 9.90
C ILE A 159 -14.52 -9.63 9.30
N LEU A 160 -13.98 -10.14 8.19
CA LEU A 160 -14.60 -11.19 7.39
C LEU A 160 -13.75 -12.46 7.41
N SER A 161 -14.37 -13.62 7.25
CA SER A 161 -13.65 -14.83 6.88
C SER A 161 -13.21 -14.75 5.41
N LEU A 162 -12.30 -15.61 4.99
CA LEU A 162 -11.90 -15.71 3.58
C LEU A 162 -13.02 -16.16 2.63
N SER A 163 -14.15 -16.62 3.17
CA SER A 163 -15.37 -16.92 2.42
C SER A 163 -16.39 -15.77 2.42
N GLY A 164 -16.04 -14.61 2.96
CA GLY A 164 -16.89 -13.42 3.00
C GLY A 164 -17.92 -13.38 4.11
N LYS A 165 -17.91 -14.38 5.05
CA LYS A 165 -18.81 -14.33 6.19
C LYS A 165 -18.34 -13.27 7.17
N GLU A 166 -19.22 -12.33 7.53
CA GLU A 166 -18.94 -11.36 8.57
C GLU A 166 -18.76 -12.07 9.94
N LEU A 167 -17.63 -11.79 10.57
CA LEU A 167 -17.25 -12.31 11.88
C LEU A 167 -17.47 -11.25 12.97
N LYS A 168 -17.12 -9.99 12.67
CA LYS A 168 -17.25 -8.85 13.59
C LYS A 168 -17.31 -7.54 12.81
N THR A 169 -17.98 -6.56 13.38
CA THR A 169 -18.00 -5.17 12.89
C THR A 169 -17.63 -4.23 14.02
N ILE A 170 -16.68 -3.33 13.79
CA ILE A 170 -16.22 -2.32 14.75
C ILE A 170 -16.57 -0.94 14.19
N LYS A 171 -17.43 -0.20 14.88
CA LYS A 171 -17.92 1.12 14.43
C LYS A 171 -17.15 2.27 15.08
N ASN A 172 -17.17 3.42 14.41
CA ASN A 172 -16.56 4.67 14.91
C ASN A 172 -15.06 4.51 15.19
N THR A 173 -14.35 3.88 14.27
CA THR A 173 -12.92 3.61 14.44
C THR A 173 -12.05 4.78 14.01
N TYR A 174 -12.58 5.66 13.14
CA TYR A 174 -11.83 6.74 12.46
C TYR A 174 -10.60 6.23 11.67
N ALA A 175 -10.42 4.92 11.58
CA ALA A 175 -9.30 4.31 10.88
C ALA A 175 -9.45 4.50 9.37
N ASP A 176 -8.42 4.98 8.71
CA ASP A 176 -8.37 5.15 7.26
C ASP A 176 -7.44 4.14 6.58
N SER A 177 -6.55 3.48 7.34
CA SER A 177 -5.73 2.39 6.83
C SER A 177 -5.18 1.48 7.93
N PHE A 178 -4.56 0.38 7.51
CA PHE A 178 -3.96 -0.62 8.37
C PHE A 178 -2.45 -0.65 8.22
N PHE A 179 -1.75 -0.88 9.32
CA PHE A 179 -0.35 -1.31 9.31
C PHE A 179 -0.25 -2.70 9.95
N ILE A 180 0.60 -3.54 9.41
CA ILE A 180 0.97 -4.80 10.05
C ILE A 180 2.41 -4.66 10.55
N SER A 181 2.63 -4.91 11.81
CA SER A 181 3.96 -4.97 12.39
C SER A 181 3.95 -5.90 13.61
N ASP A 182 4.99 -6.70 13.80
CA ASP A 182 5.11 -7.65 14.90
C ASP A 182 3.83 -8.48 15.11
N ASN A 183 3.27 -9.00 14.01
CA ASN A 183 2.04 -9.82 13.98
C ASN A 183 0.81 -9.14 14.61
N LYS A 184 0.74 -7.80 14.59
CA LYS A 184 -0.40 -7.00 15.06
C LYS A 184 -0.92 -6.10 13.95
N ILE A 185 -2.22 -5.83 14.01
CA ILE A 185 -2.87 -4.87 13.11
C ILE A 185 -2.99 -3.53 13.85
N TYR A 186 -2.26 -2.54 13.37
CA TYR A 186 -2.36 -1.17 13.86
C TYR A 186 -3.31 -0.38 12.96
N LEU A 187 -4.04 0.55 13.57
CA LEU A 187 -5.02 1.39 12.93
C LEU A 187 -4.43 2.79 12.76
N ARG A 188 -4.19 3.20 11.52
CA ARG A 188 -3.94 4.60 11.22
C ARG A 188 -5.28 5.33 11.20
N ASN A 189 -5.33 6.50 11.79
CA ASN A 189 -6.54 7.30 11.82
C ASN A 189 -6.39 8.53 10.92
N ALA A 190 -7.47 8.90 10.26
CA ALA A 190 -7.55 10.11 9.44
C ALA A 190 -7.42 11.41 10.26
N GLU A 191 -7.57 11.33 11.56
CA GLU A 191 -7.52 12.47 12.49
C GLU A 191 -6.24 12.44 13.32
N PHE A 192 -5.69 13.63 13.60
CA PHE A 192 -4.55 13.78 14.50
C PHE A 192 -4.88 13.33 15.93
N GLY A 193 -3.89 12.85 16.64
CA GLY A 193 -4.03 12.48 18.04
C GLY A 193 -4.73 11.15 18.28
N HIS A 194 -4.89 10.31 17.26
CA HIS A 194 -5.47 8.98 17.38
C HIS A 194 -4.53 7.91 16.85
N PHE A 195 -4.27 6.91 17.67
CA PHE A 195 -3.45 5.77 17.31
C PHE A 195 -3.84 4.56 18.15
N SER A 196 -4.02 3.41 17.51
CA SER A 196 -4.48 2.20 18.20
C SER A 196 -4.06 0.94 17.43
N TYR A 197 -4.27 -0.22 18.04
CA TYR A 197 -4.15 -1.52 17.40
C TYR A 197 -5.32 -2.43 17.79
N LEU A 198 -5.50 -3.52 17.04
CA LEU A 198 -6.43 -4.58 17.39
C LEU A 198 -5.70 -5.67 18.19
N ASP A 199 -6.25 -6.03 19.35
CA ASP A 199 -5.73 -7.15 20.14
C ASP A 199 -6.17 -8.52 19.55
N GLU A 200 -5.80 -9.61 20.20
CA GLU A 200 -6.12 -10.97 19.78
C GLU A 200 -7.64 -11.28 19.70
N ASN A 201 -8.47 -10.47 20.34
CA ASN A 201 -9.94 -10.55 20.33
C ASN A 201 -10.57 -9.56 19.34
N ASP A 202 -9.76 -8.90 18.54
CA ASP A 202 -10.15 -7.80 17.65
C ASP A 202 -10.78 -6.62 18.42
N GLU A 203 -10.30 -6.32 19.64
CA GLU A 203 -10.70 -5.14 20.41
C GLU A 203 -9.68 -4.01 20.22
N ILE A 204 -10.17 -2.77 20.18
CA ILE A 204 -9.32 -1.59 19.97
C ILE A 204 -8.56 -1.25 21.25
N ILE A 205 -7.23 -1.22 21.17
CA ILE A 205 -6.35 -0.78 22.24
C ILE A 205 -5.65 0.51 21.81
N ASN A 206 -5.92 1.60 22.52
CA ASN A 206 -5.31 2.89 22.24
C ASN A 206 -3.83 2.90 22.66
N LEU A 207 -3.02 3.57 21.84
CA LEU A 207 -1.59 3.77 22.05
C LEU A 207 -1.29 5.26 22.34
N PRO A 208 -0.16 5.55 23.01
CA PRO A 208 0.27 6.92 23.27
C PRO A 208 0.53 7.67 21.96
N VAL A 209 -0.07 8.84 21.83
CA VAL A 209 0.11 9.77 20.71
C VAL A 209 -0.08 11.21 21.20
N LYS A 210 0.59 12.18 20.61
CA LYS A 210 0.35 13.60 20.89
C LYS A 210 -0.86 14.08 20.11
N ASP A 211 -1.61 15.03 20.64
CA ASP A 211 -2.84 15.56 20.03
C ASP A 211 -2.65 16.09 18.60
N ASN A 212 -1.46 16.58 18.28
CA ASN A 212 -1.13 17.15 16.97
C ASN A 212 -0.30 16.21 16.08
N GLU A 213 -0.14 14.94 16.45
CA GLU A 213 0.57 13.94 15.66
C GLU A 213 -0.37 13.14 14.76
N TYR A 214 0.14 12.83 13.59
CA TYR A 214 -0.43 11.89 12.63
C TYR A 214 0.59 10.80 12.33
N ILE A 215 0.23 9.54 12.56
CA ILE A 215 1.14 8.40 12.39
C ILE A 215 1.30 8.08 10.91
N GLU A 216 2.54 8.02 10.44
CA GLU A 216 2.88 7.73 9.05
C GLU A 216 3.35 6.30 8.84
N MET A 217 4.10 5.75 9.79
CA MET A 217 4.67 4.42 9.67
C MET A 217 4.91 3.79 11.03
N ILE A 218 4.83 2.47 11.08
CA ILE A 218 5.17 1.65 12.23
C ILE A 218 6.12 0.56 11.77
N ASN A 219 7.14 0.29 12.54
CA ASN A 219 7.98 -0.88 12.38
C ASN A 219 8.49 -1.34 13.75
N ASN A 220 8.21 -2.59 14.09
CA ASN A 220 8.53 -3.17 15.39
C ASN A 220 8.02 -2.31 16.54
N ASP A 221 8.92 -1.80 17.36
CA ASP A 221 8.65 -0.98 18.55
C ASP A 221 8.82 0.54 18.33
N HIS A 222 8.92 0.96 17.06
CA HIS A 222 9.08 2.36 16.68
C HIS A 222 7.97 2.84 15.73
N VAL A 223 7.77 4.15 15.75
CA VAL A 223 6.85 4.84 14.86
C VAL A 223 7.51 6.08 14.25
N SER A 224 7.12 6.40 13.04
CA SER A 224 7.25 7.75 12.52
C SER A 224 5.89 8.45 12.50
N SER A 225 5.90 9.73 12.80
CA SER A 225 4.71 10.56 12.77
C SER A 225 5.04 11.95 12.23
N ILE A 226 4.02 12.67 11.82
CA ILE A 226 4.17 14.06 11.41
C ILE A 226 3.37 14.98 12.32
N SER A 227 3.86 16.23 12.44
CA SER A 227 3.11 17.34 13.01
C SER A 227 3.45 18.63 12.27
N TYR A 228 2.63 19.64 12.45
CA TYR A 228 2.85 20.96 11.89
C TYR A 228 3.05 21.98 13.00
N GLU A 229 3.92 22.98 12.75
CA GLU A 229 4.24 24.02 13.74
C GLU A 229 3.01 24.84 14.12
N ASP A 230 2.13 25.04 13.16
CA ASP A 230 0.92 25.84 13.33
C ASP A 230 -0.21 25.35 12.38
N ASN A 231 -1.37 25.99 12.49
CA ASN A 231 -2.51 25.74 11.62
C ASN A 231 -2.30 26.19 10.15
N THR A 232 -1.13 26.72 9.79
CA THR A 232 -0.82 27.16 8.42
C THR A 232 -0.20 26.05 7.59
N PHE A 233 0.19 24.93 8.21
CA PHE A 233 0.82 23.77 7.55
C PHE A 233 2.10 24.14 6.77
N THR A 234 2.83 25.18 7.23
CA THR A 234 4.01 25.70 6.52
C THR A 234 5.29 24.96 6.87
N THR A 235 5.42 24.50 8.11
CA THR A 235 6.60 23.77 8.59
C THR A 235 6.15 22.40 9.07
N LEU A 236 6.64 21.35 8.40
CA LEU A 236 6.40 19.97 8.80
C LEU A 236 7.55 19.49 9.67
N PHE A 237 7.19 18.81 10.74
CA PHE A 237 8.10 18.03 11.56
C PHE A 237 7.77 16.56 11.42
N SER A 238 8.77 15.74 11.09
CA SER A 238 8.67 14.30 11.23
C SER A 238 9.35 13.86 12.51
N HIS A 239 8.65 13.06 13.27
CA HIS A 239 9.07 12.52 14.54
C HIS A 239 9.42 11.05 14.39
N TYR A 240 10.52 10.64 14.98
CA TYR A 240 10.88 9.24 15.15
C TYR A 240 10.95 8.93 16.64
N ARG A 241 10.18 7.97 17.12
CA ARG A 241 10.05 7.65 18.53
C ARG A 241 9.67 6.20 18.79
N SER A 242 9.75 5.79 20.06
CA SER A 242 9.21 4.49 20.48
C SER A 242 7.68 4.44 20.32
N LEU A 243 7.16 3.26 20.05
CA LEU A 243 5.73 2.96 19.97
C LEU A 243 5.00 3.26 21.27
N THR A 244 5.65 3.03 22.42
CA THR A 244 5.02 3.11 23.75
C THR A 244 5.29 4.43 24.50
N ASP A 245 6.06 5.34 23.89
CA ASP A 245 6.41 6.63 24.48
C ASP A 245 6.15 7.78 23.48
N THR A 246 5.67 8.91 23.95
CA THR A 246 5.47 10.11 23.12
C THR A 246 6.71 10.99 23.05
N LYS A 247 7.82 10.62 23.70
CA LYS A 247 9.05 11.36 23.64
C LYS A 247 9.80 11.06 22.34
N ASP A 248 10.10 12.12 21.59
CA ASP A 248 10.86 11.96 20.36
C ASP A 248 12.29 11.49 20.65
N ILE A 249 12.76 10.54 19.86
CA ILE A 249 14.17 10.18 19.77
C ILE A 249 14.83 11.17 18.82
N HIS A 250 14.22 11.39 17.63
CA HIS A 250 14.69 12.36 16.64
C HIS A 250 13.53 13.15 16.04
N ILE A 251 13.83 14.38 15.61
CA ILE A 251 12.91 15.28 14.89
C ILE A 251 13.61 15.74 13.62
N PHE A 252 12.95 15.55 12.48
CA PHE A 252 13.40 16.02 11.17
C PHE A 252 12.50 17.17 10.72
N THR A 253 13.09 18.27 10.28
CA THR A 253 12.36 19.48 9.85
C THR A 253 12.34 19.57 8.33
N ASN A 254 11.15 19.73 7.75
CA ASN A 254 10.92 19.77 6.29
C ASN A 254 11.39 18.51 5.54
N GLU A 255 11.45 17.41 6.25
CA GLU A 255 11.70 16.08 5.73
C GLU A 255 10.61 15.15 6.25
N LEU A 256 10.14 14.26 5.39
CA LEU A 256 9.20 13.23 5.75
C LEU A 256 9.95 11.91 5.98
N VAL A 257 9.88 11.38 7.20
CA VAL A 257 10.34 10.01 7.49
C VAL A 257 9.30 9.05 6.94
N THR A 258 9.61 8.42 5.82
CA THR A 258 8.68 7.56 5.08
C THR A 258 8.98 6.08 5.19
N TYR A 259 10.20 5.74 5.62
CA TYR A 259 10.61 4.37 5.87
C TYR A 259 11.71 4.34 6.93
N PHE A 260 11.77 3.29 7.72
CA PHE A 260 12.88 2.98 8.61
C PHE A 260 12.93 1.47 8.88
N ASP A 261 14.12 0.98 9.15
CA ASP A 261 14.41 -0.41 9.50
C ASP A 261 15.32 -0.46 10.74
N ASP A 262 15.88 -1.62 11.03
CA ASP A 262 16.76 -1.83 12.20
C ASP A 262 18.13 -1.14 12.09
N GLN A 263 18.42 -0.52 10.95
CA GLN A 263 19.74 0.08 10.68
C GLN A 263 19.64 1.57 10.30
N TYR A 264 18.58 1.97 9.57
CA TYR A 264 18.51 3.29 8.95
C TYR A 264 17.12 3.90 9.04
N ILE A 265 17.11 5.24 8.99
CA ILE A 265 15.93 6.08 8.81
C ILE A 265 16.04 6.72 7.43
N TYR A 266 14.98 6.60 6.64
CA TYR A 266 14.92 7.12 5.27
C TYR A 266 13.93 8.28 5.21
N THR A 267 14.39 9.40 4.65
CA THR A 267 13.56 10.60 4.52
C THR A 267 13.45 11.06 3.09
N SER A 268 12.32 11.68 2.77
CA SER A 268 12.10 12.43 1.54
C SER A 268 12.01 13.92 1.85
N GLN A 269 12.71 14.75 1.09
CA GLN A 269 12.61 16.20 1.23
C GLN A 269 11.29 16.70 0.64
N LEU A 270 10.57 17.56 1.37
CA LEU A 270 9.23 18.03 1.00
C LEU A 270 9.21 19.23 0.07
N SER A 271 10.32 19.98 -0.02
CA SER A 271 10.38 21.19 -0.83
C SER A 271 11.75 21.37 -1.47
N GLY A 272 11.79 21.98 -2.64
CA GLY A 272 13.01 22.18 -3.40
C GLY A 272 13.38 20.97 -4.26
N MET A 273 14.67 20.80 -4.57
CA MET A 273 15.17 19.67 -5.34
C MET A 273 14.91 18.37 -4.57
N GLN A 274 14.26 17.41 -5.23
CA GLN A 274 13.97 16.11 -4.63
C GLN A 274 15.23 15.41 -4.16
N LYS A 275 15.23 14.99 -2.91
CA LYS A 275 16.33 14.28 -2.27
C LYS A 275 15.79 13.19 -1.35
N TYR A 276 16.47 12.05 -1.39
CA TYR A 276 16.33 11.01 -0.38
C TYR A 276 17.54 11.05 0.53
N ARG A 277 17.34 11.01 1.82
CA ARG A 277 18.41 10.96 2.79
C ARG A 277 18.29 9.71 3.63
N ILE A 278 19.43 9.12 3.90
CA ILE A 278 19.59 7.92 4.71
C ILE A 278 20.37 8.36 5.94
N TYR A 279 19.78 8.18 7.10
CA TYR A 279 20.38 8.44 8.40
C TYR A 279 20.57 7.12 9.14
N ASP A 280 21.59 7.01 9.97
CA ASP A 280 21.64 5.95 10.97
C ASP A 280 20.60 6.22 12.09
N LEU A 281 20.47 5.27 13.02
CA LEU A 281 19.49 5.38 14.11
C LEU A 281 19.84 6.48 15.15
N ASP A 282 21.05 7.03 15.11
CA ASP A 282 21.48 8.21 15.88
C ASP A 282 21.24 9.52 15.09
N ALA A 283 20.58 9.46 13.94
CA ALA A 283 20.27 10.58 13.01
C ALA A 283 21.52 11.24 12.41
N TYR A 284 22.64 10.54 12.28
CA TYR A 284 23.76 11.01 11.47
C TYR A 284 23.49 10.70 9.99
N LEU A 285 23.66 11.70 9.14
CA LEU A 285 23.49 11.56 7.70
C LEU A 285 24.55 10.59 7.13
N VAL A 286 24.11 9.44 6.64
CA VAL A 286 24.96 8.43 6.00
C VAL A 286 25.07 8.72 4.50
N LYS A 287 23.94 9.05 3.85
CA LYS A 287 23.91 9.27 2.40
C LYS A 287 22.79 10.22 1.98
N GLU A 288 23.05 10.96 0.90
CA GLU A 288 22.07 11.74 0.17
C GLU A 288 22.02 11.25 -1.29
N ILE A 289 20.82 11.01 -1.81
CA ILE A 289 20.56 10.57 -3.19
C ILE A 289 19.69 11.63 -3.85
N ILE A 290 20.10 12.09 -5.03
CA ILE A 290 19.38 13.09 -5.82
C ILE A 290 18.94 12.41 -7.13
N PRO A 291 17.68 11.95 -7.25
CA PRO A 291 17.23 11.19 -8.41
C PRO A 291 17.46 11.88 -9.74
N SER A 292 17.16 13.18 -9.83
CA SER A 292 17.32 13.96 -11.08
C SER A 292 18.75 14.04 -11.60
N GLN A 293 19.75 13.79 -10.76
CA GLN A 293 21.17 13.80 -11.16
C GLN A 293 21.65 12.43 -11.63
N SER A 294 20.92 11.37 -11.31
CA SER A 294 21.35 9.99 -11.55
C SER A 294 20.50 9.23 -12.56
N ILE A 295 19.29 9.71 -12.89
CA ILE A 295 18.45 9.08 -13.90
C ILE A 295 19.10 9.29 -15.28
N GLN A 296 19.58 8.20 -15.87
CA GLN A 296 20.05 8.19 -17.25
C GLN A 296 18.84 7.97 -18.16
N ILE A 297 18.45 9.00 -18.89
CA ILE A 297 17.43 8.92 -19.94
C ILE A 297 18.16 8.54 -21.24
N GLU A 298 17.83 7.41 -21.84
CA GLU A 298 18.34 7.07 -23.16
C GLU A 298 17.95 8.16 -24.18
N GLU A 299 18.86 8.54 -25.08
CA GLU A 299 18.67 9.69 -25.98
C GLU A 299 17.42 9.58 -26.89
N ASN A 300 16.96 8.35 -27.14
CA ASN A 300 15.80 8.08 -27.98
C ASN A 300 14.45 8.35 -27.28
N GLU A 301 14.43 8.46 -25.95
CA GLU A 301 13.22 8.63 -25.15
C GLU A 301 12.99 10.07 -24.70
N LYS A 302 13.97 10.96 -24.90
CA LYS A 302 13.90 12.38 -24.49
C LYS A 302 12.69 13.15 -25.04
N ASN A 303 12.03 12.64 -26.08
CA ASN A 303 10.89 13.31 -26.71
C ASN A 303 9.53 12.89 -26.13
N ASN A 304 9.47 11.83 -25.32
CA ASN A 304 8.21 11.30 -24.78
C ASN A 304 8.08 11.44 -23.25
N ILE A 305 9.13 11.83 -22.56
CA ILE A 305 9.05 12.09 -21.13
C ILE A 305 8.56 13.52 -20.97
N PRO A 306 7.46 13.76 -20.23
CA PRO A 306 7.10 15.11 -19.81
C PRO A 306 8.36 15.72 -19.19
N SER A 307 8.78 16.87 -19.69
CA SER A 307 10.00 17.51 -19.23
C SER A 307 9.97 17.48 -17.70
N ILE A 308 10.95 16.82 -17.08
CA ILE A 308 11.28 17.05 -15.68
C ILE A 308 11.73 18.52 -15.69
N ASN A 309 10.73 19.41 -15.62
CA ASN A 309 10.99 20.83 -15.53
C ASN A 309 11.71 21.00 -14.20
N GLY A 310 12.96 21.37 -14.26
CA GLY A 310 13.86 21.47 -13.13
C GLY A 310 13.52 22.63 -12.18
N ASP A 311 12.24 22.98 -12.05
CA ASP A 311 11.73 23.94 -11.08
C ASP A 311 11.47 23.35 -9.68
N GLY A 312 11.84 22.07 -9.48
CA GLY A 312 11.98 21.51 -8.14
C GLY A 312 10.70 21.19 -7.39
N THR A 313 9.56 21.09 -8.08
CA THR A 313 8.26 20.79 -7.45
C THR A 313 7.83 19.33 -7.52
N ASP A 314 8.66 18.44 -8.05
CA ASP A 314 8.33 17.01 -8.12
C ASP A 314 8.48 16.37 -6.73
N PHE A 315 7.38 16.39 -5.99
CA PHE A 315 7.27 15.66 -4.75
C PHE A 315 7.30 14.17 -5.01
N SER A 316 8.22 13.47 -4.37
CA SER A 316 8.31 12.02 -4.45
C SER A 316 8.52 11.45 -3.06
N VAL A 317 7.75 10.44 -2.77
CA VAL A 317 7.74 9.77 -1.47
C VAL A 317 8.43 8.42 -1.62
N ILE A 318 9.33 8.11 -0.69
CA ILE A 318 9.84 6.74 -0.54
C ILE A 318 8.68 5.88 -0.07
N CYS A 319 8.39 4.84 -0.84
CA CYS A 319 7.32 3.92 -0.51
C CYS A 319 7.86 2.70 0.24
N ARG A 320 9.08 2.29 -0.09
CA ARG A 320 9.70 1.11 0.49
C ARG A 320 11.20 1.05 0.22
N VAL A 321 11.90 0.26 1.03
CA VAL A 321 13.27 -0.18 0.74
C VAL A 321 13.28 -1.70 0.63
N ILE A 322 13.78 -2.22 -0.48
CA ILE A 322 13.87 -3.66 -0.78
C ILE A 322 15.27 -3.93 -1.32
N ASP A 323 16.01 -4.88 -0.73
CA ASP A 323 17.32 -5.32 -1.22
C ASP A 323 18.29 -4.16 -1.56
N ASN A 324 18.47 -3.20 -0.64
CA ASN A 324 19.28 -2.00 -0.84
C ASN A 324 18.80 -1.08 -1.97
N LYS A 325 17.51 -1.09 -2.27
CA LYS A 325 16.88 -0.23 -3.26
C LYS A 325 15.75 0.55 -2.62
N ILE A 326 15.83 1.87 -2.71
CA ILE A 326 14.71 2.75 -2.41
C ILE A 326 13.73 2.67 -3.57
N ILE A 327 12.50 2.27 -3.28
CA ILE A 327 11.38 2.35 -4.22
C ILE A 327 10.56 3.57 -3.83
N ALA A 328 10.46 4.51 -4.74
CA ALA A 328 9.74 5.76 -4.55
C ALA A 328 8.81 6.02 -5.73
N TYR A 329 7.86 6.91 -5.56
CA TYR A 329 6.91 7.29 -6.60
C TYR A 329 6.91 8.80 -6.78
N ASN A 330 6.92 9.24 -8.03
CA ASN A 330 6.71 10.63 -8.41
C ASN A 330 5.62 10.73 -9.50
N TYR A 331 5.33 11.93 -9.97
CA TYR A 331 4.32 12.17 -11.01
C TYR A 331 4.59 11.44 -12.34
N THR A 332 5.82 11.02 -12.60
CA THR A 332 6.19 10.31 -13.83
C THR A 332 6.03 8.80 -13.69
N GLY A 333 6.09 8.28 -12.47
CA GLY A 333 5.95 6.86 -12.18
C GLY A 333 6.90 6.39 -11.08
N PRO A 334 6.94 5.08 -10.83
CA PRO A 334 7.80 4.51 -9.81
C PRO A 334 9.29 4.60 -10.19
N ILE A 335 10.10 4.97 -9.21
CA ILE A 335 11.55 5.12 -9.31
C ILE A 335 12.22 4.11 -8.39
N GLU A 336 13.27 3.46 -8.86
CA GLU A 336 14.17 2.64 -8.07
C GLU A 336 15.53 3.35 -7.93
N CYS A 337 16.01 3.54 -6.71
CA CYS A 337 17.31 4.10 -6.42
C CYS A 337 18.15 3.13 -5.59
N ASN A 338 19.30 2.71 -6.12
CA ASN A 338 20.22 1.84 -5.39
C ASN A 338 20.90 2.61 -4.25
N THR A 339 20.79 2.12 -3.03
CA THR A 339 21.33 2.80 -1.83
C THR A 339 22.85 2.82 -1.81
N ASP A 340 23.54 1.84 -2.41
CA ASP A 340 25.00 1.76 -2.41
C ASP A 340 25.63 2.70 -3.44
N THR A 341 25.08 2.71 -4.66
CA THR A 341 25.63 3.50 -5.76
C THR A 341 25.01 4.90 -5.88
N GLY A 342 23.80 5.10 -5.39
CA GLY A 342 23.01 6.31 -5.57
C GLY A 342 22.41 6.45 -6.98
N GLN A 343 22.54 5.43 -7.83
CA GLN A 343 21.96 5.46 -9.18
C GLN A 343 20.45 5.20 -9.11
N CYS A 344 19.68 6.00 -9.83
CA CYS A 344 18.25 5.87 -9.94
C CYS A 344 17.80 5.60 -11.37
N LYS A 345 16.69 4.89 -11.52
CA LYS A 345 16.02 4.62 -12.81
C LYS A 345 14.51 4.55 -12.61
N TYR A 346 13.75 4.77 -13.68
CA TYR A 346 12.32 4.39 -13.65
C TYR A 346 12.20 2.87 -13.67
N THR A 347 11.31 2.32 -12.84
CA THR A 347 11.09 0.87 -12.74
C THR A 347 10.20 0.34 -13.84
N VAL A 348 9.39 1.22 -14.43
CA VAL A 348 8.43 0.89 -15.48
C VAL A 348 8.66 1.87 -16.63
N GLN A 349 8.89 1.34 -17.81
CA GLN A 349 9.03 2.09 -19.07
C GLN A 349 7.97 1.65 -20.06
#